data_0c61b760d0320c483e735592afad9041
#
_entry.id   0c61b760d0320c483e735592afad9041
#
_cell.length_a   1.000
_cell.length_b   1.000
_cell.length_c   1.000
_cell.angle_alpha   90.00
_cell.angle_beta   90.00
_cell.angle_gamma   90.00
#
_symmetry.space_group_name_H-M   'P 1'
#
loop_
_entity.id
_entity.type
_entity.pdbx_description
1 polymer ?
#
loop_
_entity_poly.entity_id
_entity_poly.type
_entity_poly.pdbx_seq_one_letter_code
_entity_poly.pdbx_strand_id
1 'polypeptide(L)'
;MAFKVKILGAGSIGNHLGHAARVLGWDVDICDMDEAALERTRTDIYPARYGAWDEEIHLFPVEQAPVGDYDMICIGTPPDSHIELALKALEERPRALLVEKPLCGPDLHQAQKLFEMAENCDTQAFVGYDHV
;
A
#
# COMPACT_ATOMS: atom_id res chain seq x y z
N MET A 1 5.50 20.61 2.54
CA MET A 1 4.41 19.71 2.13
C MET A 1 4.72 18.29 2.58
N ALA A 2 3.73 17.62 3.11
CA ALA A 2 3.94 16.27 3.60
C ALA A 2 3.99 15.27 2.44
N PHE A 3 4.84 14.27 2.60
CA PHE A 3 4.88 13.14 1.69
C PHE A 3 3.60 12.32 1.92
N LYS A 4 2.94 11.93 0.85
CA LYS A 4 1.64 11.29 0.94
C LYS A 4 1.69 9.85 0.42
N VAL A 5 1.19 8.91 1.21
CA VAL A 5 1.21 7.49 0.86
C VAL A 5 -0.19 6.87 0.94
N LYS A 6 -0.49 6.03 -0.06
CA LYS A 6 -1.68 5.19 -0.06
C LYS A 6 -1.24 3.75 0.18
N ILE A 7 -1.86 3.09 1.14
CA ILE A 7 -1.57 1.69 1.44
C ILE A 7 -2.80 0.85 1.10
N LEU A 8 -2.64 -0.09 0.19
CA LEU A 8 -3.72 -1.01 -0.18
C LEU A 8 -3.58 -2.28 0.63
N GLY A 9 -4.56 -2.54 1.48
CA GLY A 9 -4.57 -3.68 2.39
C GLY A 9 -4.43 -3.25 3.83
N ALA A 10 -5.43 -3.56 4.64
CA ALA A 10 -5.48 -3.18 6.06
C ALA A 10 -5.17 -4.35 6.99
N GLY A 11 -4.33 -5.29 6.54
CA GLY A 11 -3.88 -6.40 7.35
C GLY A 11 -2.63 -6.07 8.13
N SER A 12 -1.91 -7.11 8.52
CA SER A 12 -0.71 -6.98 9.34
C SER A 12 0.35 -6.10 8.70
N ILE A 13 0.65 -6.34 7.43
CA ILE A 13 1.68 -5.59 6.71
C ILE A 13 1.23 -4.14 6.49
N GLY A 14 -0.03 -3.94 6.10
CA GLY A 14 -0.55 -2.59 5.89
C GLY A 14 -0.50 -1.74 7.14
N ASN A 15 -0.80 -2.33 8.29
CA ASN A 15 -0.70 -1.61 9.57
C ASN A 15 0.75 -1.26 9.89
N HIS A 16 1.67 -2.18 9.62
CA HIS A 16 3.08 -1.92 9.86
C HIS A 16 3.60 -0.78 8.97
N LEU A 17 3.25 -0.82 7.68
CA LEU A 17 3.65 0.23 6.75
C LEU A 17 3.05 1.58 7.14
N GLY A 18 1.79 1.58 7.55
CA GLY A 18 1.12 2.79 8.00
C GLY A 18 1.80 3.42 9.19
N HIS A 19 2.16 2.61 10.18
CA HIS A 19 2.84 3.12 11.36
C HIS A 19 4.23 3.67 10.99
N ALA A 20 4.99 2.94 10.18
CA ALA A 20 6.31 3.39 9.76
C ALA A 20 6.22 4.74 9.04
N ALA A 21 5.23 4.89 8.16
CA ALA A 21 5.04 6.15 7.44
C ALA A 21 4.67 7.29 8.40
N ARG A 22 3.84 7.01 9.40
CA ARG A 22 3.49 8.04 10.39
C ARG A 22 4.68 8.44 11.25
N VAL A 23 5.55 7.51 11.58
CA VAL A 23 6.78 7.83 12.32
C VAL A 23 7.64 8.81 11.50
N LEU A 24 7.59 8.70 10.18
CA LEU A 24 8.32 9.61 9.29
C LEU A 24 7.58 10.93 9.07
N GLY A 25 6.39 11.09 9.63
CA GLY A 25 5.61 12.33 9.49
C GLY A 25 4.84 12.43 8.19
N TRP A 26 4.60 11.33 7.51
CA TRP A 26 3.88 11.31 6.24
C TRP A 26 2.37 11.27 6.44
N ASP A 27 1.64 11.76 5.44
CA ASP A 27 0.18 11.58 5.39
C ASP A 27 -0.14 10.19 4.89
N VAL A 28 -1.00 9.46 5.61
CA VAL A 28 -1.28 8.05 5.32
C VAL A 28 -2.76 7.82 5.09
N ASP A 29 -3.08 7.19 3.96
CA ASP A 29 -4.42 6.68 3.67
C ASP A 29 -4.30 5.17 3.53
N ILE A 30 -5.08 4.41 4.30
CA ILE A 30 -5.14 2.95 4.22
C ILE A 30 -6.47 2.56 3.60
N CYS A 31 -6.42 1.70 2.58
CA CYS A 31 -7.59 1.29 1.83
C CYS A 31 -7.74 -0.23 1.83
N ASP A 32 -8.97 -0.72 1.87
CA ASP A 32 -9.23 -2.15 1.78
C ASP A 32 -10.62 -2.36 1.17
N MET A 33 -10.79 -3.48 0.48
CA MET A 33 -12.10 -3.88 -0.04
C MET A 33 -13.03 -4.33 1.08
N ASP A 34 -12.47 -4.79 2.18
CA ASP A 34 -13.20 -5.33 3.32
C ASP A 34 -13.30 -4.29 4.43
N GLU A 35 -14.50 -3.74 4.62
CA GLU A 35 -14.70 -2.74 5.67
C GLU A 35 -14.44 -3.30 7.07
N ALA A 36 -14.62 -4.60 7.27
CA ALA A 36 -14.30 -5.22 8.54
C ALA A 36 -12.80 -5.17 8.82
N ALA A 37 -11.97 -5.27 7.78
CA ALA A 37 -10.52 -5.15 7.93
C ALA A 37 -10.14 -3.74 8.36
N LEU A 38 -10.81 -2.72 7.81
CA LEU A 38 -10.57 -1.34 8.21
C LEU A 38 -10.95 -1.11 9.66
N GLU A 39 -12.08 -1.66 10.09
CA GLU A 39 -12.50 -1.54 11.47
C GLU A 39 -11.53 -2.24 12.43
N ARG A 40 -11.06 -3.43 12.08
CA ARG A 40 -10.08 -4.16 12.88
C ARG A 40 -8.78 -3.37 13.01
N THR A 41 -8.37 -2.68 11.95
CA THR A 41 -7.18 -1.83 11.99
C THR A 41 -7.33 -0.77 13.07
N ARG A 42 -8.46 -0.09 13.08
CA ARG A 42 -8.70 1.03 13.99
C ARG A 42 -8.88 0.57 15.44
N THR A 43 -9.60 -0.52 15.65
CA THR A 43 -9.99 -0.92 17.01
C THR A 43 -9.07 -1.96 17.62
N ASP A 44 -8.42 -2.80 16.80
CA ASP A 44 -7.68 -3.96 17.31
C ASP A 44 -6.21 -3.95 16.93
N ILE A 45 -5.91 -4.01 15.63
CA ILE A 45 -4.55 -4.28 15.18
C ILE A 45 -3.60 -3.15 15.55
N TYR A 46 -3.95 -1.94 15.13
CA TYR A 46 -3.07 -0.80 15.34
C TYR A 46 -2.90 -0.47 16.84
N PRO A 47 -3.99 -0.35 17.61
CA PRO A 47 -3.82 -0.06 19.03
C PRO A 47 -3.07 -1.15 19.80
N ALA A 48 -3.27 -2.42 19.45
CA ALA A 48 -2.58 -3.51 20.11
C ALA A 48 -1.07 -3.47 19.89
N ARG A 49 -0.64 -3.01 18.71
CA ARG A 49 0.78 -2.96 18.38
C ARG A 49 1.46 -1.68 18.80
N TYR A 50 0.77 -0.55 18.69
CA TYR A 50 1.37 0.77 18.83
C TYR A 50 0.78 1.61 19.94
N GLY A 51 -0.09 1.03 20.73
CA GLY A 51 -0.61 1.66 21.96
C GLY A 51 -1.93 2.39 21.79
N ALA A 52 -2.17 3.01 20.66
CA ALA A 52 -3.41 3.75 20.41
C ALA A 52 -3.61 3.94 18.91
N TRP A 53 -4.85 4.16 18.50
CA TRP A 53 -5.16 4.50 17.12
C TRP A 53 -4.63 5.90 16.80
N ASP A 54 -4.06 6.05 15.61
CA ASP A 54 -3.56 7.34 15.12
C ASP A 54 -4.66 8.00 14.28
N GLU A 55 -5.27 9.05 14.80
CA GLU A 55 -6.37 9.73 14.13
C GLU A 55 -5.95 10.45 12.84
N GLU A 56 -4.65 10.59 12.61
CA GLU A 56 -4.16 11.20 11.39
C GLU A 56 -4.12 10.22 10.22
N ILE A 57 -4.35 8.92 10.47
CA ILE A 57 -4.46 7.94 9.41
C ILE A 57 -5.91 7.92 8.92
N HIS A 58 -6.11 8.02 7.61
CA HIS A 58 -7.44 7.95 7.02
C HIS A 58 -7.68 6.54 6.49
N LEU A 59 -8.88 6.02 6.74
CA LEU A 59 -9.29 4.69 6.28
C LEU A 59 -10.38 4.83 5.24
N PHE A 60 -10.21 4.18 4.09
CA PHE A 60 -11.18 4.24 3.00
C PHE A 60 -11.52 2.86 2.47
N PRO A 61 -12.81 2.55 2.24
CA PRO A 61 -13.14 1.47 1.32
C PRO A 61 -12.49 1.76 -0.02
N VAL A 62 -12.00 0.74 -0.69
CA VAL A 62 -11.15 0.94 -1.87
C VAL A 62 -11.85 1.74 -2.98
N GLU A 63 -13.16 1.58 -3.14
CA GLU A 63 -13.90 2.31 -4.16
C GLU A 63 -14.10 3.78 -3.81
N GLN A 64 -13.85 4.17 -2.57
CA GLN A 64 -13.98 5.57 -2.13
C GLN A 64 -12.63 6.24 -1.95
N ALA A 65 -11.54 5.51 -2.16
CA ALA A 65 -10.21 6.05 -1.97
C ALA A 65 -9.90 7.12 -3.02
N PRO A 66 -9.25 8.21 -2.64
CA PRO A 66 -8.81 9.20 -3.62
C PRO A 66 -7.87 8.57 -4.66
N VAL A 67 -7.89 9.12 -5.85
CA VAL A 67 -7.05 8.66 -6.96
C VAL A 67 -6.13 9.80 -7.37
N GLY A 68 -4.83 9.49 -7.46
CA GLY A 68 -3.83 10.49 -7.82
C GLY A 68 -3.31 11.26 -6.62
N ASP A 69 -2.31 12.07 -6.85
CA ASP A 69 -1.70 12.94 -5.83
C ASP A 69 -0.96 12.21 -4.72
N TYR A 70 -0.62 10.95 -4.91
CA TYR A 70 0.19 10.21 -3.94
C TYR A 70 1.64 10.18 -4.38
N ASP A 71 2.54 10.35 -3.42
CA ASP A 71 3.98 10.22 -3.67
C ASP A 71 4.37 8.75 -3.72
N MET A 72 3.71 7.91 -2.93
CA MET A 72 3.97 6.48 -2.89
C MET A 72 2.67 5.71 -2.75
N ILE A 73 2.61 4.55 -3.40
CA ILE A 73 1.52 3.59 -3.21
C ILE A 73 2.16 2.27 -2.78
N CYS A 74 1.63 1.69 -1.71
CA CYS A 74 2.10 0.40 -1.18
C CYS A 74 1.03 -0.65 -1.36
N ILE A 75 1.40 -1.82 -1.87
CA ILE A 75 0.49 -2.94 -2.06
C ILE A 75 0.78 -3.99 -0.99
N GLY A 76 -0.11 -4.10 -0.01
CA GLY A 76 0.02 -5.06 1.09
C GLY A 76 -1.13 -6.04 1.18
N THR A 77 -1.80 -6.29 0.06
CA THR A 77 -2.92 -7.23 -0.03
C THR A 77 -2.41 -8.67 -0.19
N PRO A 78 -3.30 -9.67 -0.18
CA PRO A 78 -2.88 -11.04 -0.46
C PRO A 78 -2.18 -11.18 -1.81
N PRO A 79 -1.25 -12.14 -1.95
CA PRO A 79 -0.41 -12.26 -3.14
C PRO A 79 -1.14 -12.34 -4.47
N ASP A 80 -2.31 -12.95 -4.50
CA ASP A 80 -3.07 -13.14 -5.74
C ASP A 80 -3.42 -11.84 -6.44
N SER A 81 -3.51 -10.74 -5.71
CA SER A 81 -3.91 -9.45 -6.27
C SER A 81 -2.76 -8.47 -6.45
N HIS A 82 -1.53 -8.85 -6.10
CA HIS A 82 -0.40 -7.92 -6.11
C HIS A 82 -0.15 -7.29 -7.47
N ILE A 83 -0.02 -8.10 -8.51
CA ILE A 83 0.31 -7.58 -9.85
C ILE A 83 -0.82 -6.71 -10.40
N GLU A 84 -2.04 -7.19 -10.27
CA GLU A 84 -3.20 -6.46 -10.78
C GLU A 84 -3.34 -5.09 -10.12
N LEU A 85 -3.24 -5.06 -8.79
CA LEU A 85 -3.33 -3.81 -8.05
C LEU A 85 -2.14 -2.90 -8.32
N ALA A 86 -0.96 -3.47 -8.49
CA ALA A 86 0.24 -2.70 -8.79
C ALA A 86 0.13 -2.03 -10.17
N LEU A 87 -0.35 -2.75 -11.18
CA LEU A 87 -0.55 -2.17 -12.50
C LEU A 87 -1.57 -1.04 -12.45
N LYS A 88 -2.64 -1.24 -11.69
CA LYS A 88 -3.65 -0.19 -11.52
C LYS A 88 -3.09 1.02 -10.79
N ALA A 89 -2.26 0.79 -9.77
CA ALA A 89 -1.63 1.87 -9.02
C ALA A 89 -0.73 2.73 -9.90
N LEU A 90 -0.05 2.12 -10.86
CA LEU A 90 0.82 2.87 -11.78
C LEU A 90 0.05 3.86 -12.63
N GLU A 91 -1.23 3.63 -12.86
CA GLU A 91 -2.07 4.57 -13.61
C GLU A 91 -2.21 5.90 -12.86
N GLU A 92 -2.03 5.91 -11.56
CA GLU A 92 -2.05 7.14 -10.75
C GLU A 92 -0.72 7.89 -10.79
N ARG A 93 0.30 7.30 -11.38
CA ARG A 93 1.63 7.87 -11.55
C ARG A 93 2.28 8.34 -10.25
N PRO A 94 2.34 7.49 -9.21
CA PRO A 94 3.07 7.86 -8.01
C PRO A 94 4.57 7.91 -8.30
N ARG A 95 5.33 8.57 -7.45
CA ARG A 95 6.79 8.59 -7.59
C ARG A 95 7.39 7.21 -7.28
N ALA A 96 6.77 6.48 -6.35
CA ALA A 96 7.26 5.18 -5.94
C ALA A 96 6.11 4.22 -5.74
N LEU A 97 6.37 2.96 -6.03
CA LEU A 97 5.43 1.86 -5.81
C LEU A 97 6.15 0.76 -5.05
N LEU A 98 5.61 0.39 -3.91
CA LEU A 98 6.12 -0.72 -3.11
C LEU A 98 5.12 -1.87 -3.17
N VAL A 99 5.57 -3.04 -3.59
CA VAL A 99 4.73 -4.23 -3.64
C VAL A 99 5.33 -5.27 -2.70
N GLU A 100 4.52 -5.76 -1.75
CA GLU A 100 4.99 -6.79 -0.84
C GLU A 100 5.14 -8.11 -1.57
N LYS A 101 6.10 -8.89 -1.18
CA LYS A 101 6.31 -10.19 -1.81
C LYS A 101 5.32 -11.23 -1.28
N PRO A 102 5.05 -12.28 -2.06
CA PRO A 102 5.61 -12.47 -3.38
C PRO A 102 4.98 -11.53 -4.38
N LEU A 103 5.80 -10.99 -5.27
CA LEU A 103 5.32 -10.05 -6.29
C LEU A 103 4.29 -10.72 -7.21
N CYS A 104 4.60 -11.94 -7.60
CA CYS A 104 3.72 -12.73 -8.47
C CYS A 104 4.01 -14.20 -8.20
N GLY A 105 3.21 -15.07 -8.81
CA GLY A 105 3.48 -16.49 -8.78
C GLY A 105 4.67 -16.83 -9.67
N PRO A 106 4.74 -18.06 -10.17
CA PRO A 106 5.89 -18.47 -10.99
C PRO A 106 5.97 -17.79 -12.36
N ASP A 107 4.93 -17.08 -12.76
CA ASP A 107 4.91 -16.39 -14.05
C ASP A 107 5.63 -15.06 -13.97
N LEU A 108 6.82 -14.99 -14.54
CA LEU A 108 7.64 -13.78 -14.52
C LEU A 108 7.22 -12.75 -15.56
N HIS A 109 6.34 -13.10 -16.51
CA HIS A 109 5.88 -12.13 -17.52
C HIS A 109 5.16 -10.95 -16.92
N GLN A 110 4.34 -11.21 -15.91
CA GLN A 110 3.60 -10.13 -15.28
C GLN A 110 4.52 -9.20 -14.50
N ALA A 111 5.53 -9.75 -13.85
CA ALA A 111 6.51 -8.94 -13.14
C ALA A 111 7.29 -8.06 -14.11
N GLN A 112 7.70 -8.61 -15.24
CA GLN A 112 8.40 -7.86 -16.27
C GLN A 112 7.53 -6.73 -16.81
N LYS A 113 6.26 -7.02 -17.10
CA LYS A 113 5.31 -6.01 -17.55
C LYS A 113 5.15 -4.88 -16.55
N LEU A 114 5.11 -5.23 -15.27
CA LEU A 114 4.99 -4.24 -14.21
C LEU A 114 6.17 -3.28 -14.20
N PHE A 115 7.40 -3.81 -14.27
CA PHE A 115 8.58 -2.96 -14.25
C PHE A 115 8.70 -2.11 -15.51
N GLU A 116 8.31 -2.65 -16.67
CA GLU A 116 8.29 -1.87 -17.90
C GLU A 116 7.29 -0.71 -17.81
N MET A 117 6.12 -0.97 -17.28
CA MET A 117 5.12 0.08 -17.12
C MET A 117 5.55 1.13 -16.10
N ALA A 118 6.20 0.70 -15.01
CA ALA A 118 6.72 1.64 -14.02
C ALA A 118 7.73 2.58 -14.64
N GLU A 119 8.61 2.06 -15.48
CA GLU A 119 9.61 2.85 -16.18
C GLU A 119 8.93 3.88 -17.10
N ASN A 120 7.88 3.46 -17.82
CA ASN A 120 7.14 4.36 -18.71
C ASN A 120 6.39 5.45 -17.95
N CYS A 121 6.06 5.24 -16.69
CA CYS A 121 5.35 6.21 -15.85
C CYS A 121 6.29 7.02 -14.97
N ASP A 122 7.60 6.85 -15.10
CA ASP A 122 8.60 7.48 -14.24
C ASP A 122 8.39 7.13 -12.76
N THR A 123 7.90 5.93 -12.49
CA THR A 123 7.69 5.43 -11.14
C THR A 123 8.80 4.46 -10.78
N GLN A 124 9.39 4.62 -9.60
CA GLN A 124 10.34 3.65 -9.09
C GLN A 124 9.57 2.54 -8.39
N ALA A 125 9.73 1.31 -8.85
CA ALA A 125 9.03 0.17 -8.28
C ALA A 125 9.97 -0.64 -7.41
N PHE A 126 9.48 -1.04 -6.24
CA PHE A 126 10.23 -1.84 -5.27
C PHE A 126 9.40 -3.04 -4.85
N VAL A 127 10.07 -4.17 -4.63
CA VAL A 127 9.43 -5.34 -4.04
C VAL A 127 9.89 -5.42 -2.59
N GLY A 128 8.94 -5.45 -1.66
CA GLY A 128 9.25 -5.55 -0.25
C GLY A 128 9.84 -6.91 0.09
N TYR A 129 10.85 -6.90 0.96
CA TYR A 129 11.38 -8.13 1.50
C TYR A 129 11.00 -8.21 2.95
N ASP A 130 10.39 -9.27 3.25
CA ASP A 130 9.91 -9.55 4.53
C ASP A 130 10.94 -10.31 5.29
N HIS A 131 12.04 -9.80 5.72
CA HIS A 131 12.91 -10.56 6.45
C HIS A 131 13.90 -10.04 7.16
N VAL A 132 14.00 -10.55 7.52
CA VAL A 132 14.58 -10.91 8.10
C VAL A 132 15.18 -11.15 8.68
#